data_9d6484b4616f196e9059ae9c0f4abae6
#
_entry.id   9d6484b4616f196e9059ae9c0f4abae6
#
_cell.length_a   1.000
_cell.length_b   1.000
_cell.length_c   1.000
_cell.angle_alpha   90.00
_cell.angle_beta   90.00
_cell.angle_gamma   90.00
#
_symmetry.space_group_name_H-M   'P 1'
#
loop_
_entity.id
_entity.type
_entity.pdbx_description
1 polymer ?
#
loop_
_entity_poly.entity_id
_entity_poly.type
_entity_poly.pdbx_seq_one_letter_code
_entity_poly.pdbx_strand_id
1 'polypeptide(L)'
;MIVAVESYLSVRRAAGFTLSNTEYLLRSFASFAADQKQTHIHTATAIDWAGQAKSVAQRHTRHQTICRFALYLRVEDSRHELPPANHFGYRKTRRIPRIYSRDEIAGLVLAATRLPSSDSLLPKTYAALISLLAATGLRISEALHLLVSDITPKGLLIRRTKPKSGRVVHRKPGLSAHPGVEDA
;
A
#
# COMPACT_ATOMS: atom_id res chain seq x y z
N MET A 1 3.59 -26.12 -9.91
CA MET A 1 3.72 -24.65 -9.89
C MET A 1 3.69 -24.03 -8.48
N ILE A 2 2.83 -24.47 -7.55
CA ILE A 2 2.75 -23.87 -6.20
C ILE A 2 4.07 -23.96 -5.43
N VAL A 3 4.78 -25.08 -5.49
CA VAL A 3 6.11 -25.26 -4.86
C VAL A 3 7.11 -24.22 -5.36
N ALA A 4 7.10 -23.95 -6.67
CA ALA A 4 7.95 -22.93 -7.27
C ALA A 4 7.60 -21.51 -6.79
N VAL A 5 6.31 -21.22 -6.56
CA VAL A 5 5.86 -19.96 -5.95
C VAL A 5 6.42 -19.80 -4.55
N GLU A 6 6.36 -20.84 -3.71
CA GLU A 6 6.91 -20.79 -2.35
C GLU A 6 8.42 -20.55 -2.36
N SER A 7 9.16 -21.26 -3.22
CA SER A 7 10.60 -21.07 -3.39
C SER A 7 10.92 -19.61 -3.78
N TYR A 8 10.25 -19.08 -4.79
CA TYR A 8 10.42 -17.69 -5.22
C TYR A 8 10.16 -16.68 -4.09
N LEU A 9 9.05 -16.86 -3.37
CA LEU A 9 8.68 -15.98 -2.27
C LEU A 9 9.68 -16.04 -1.11
N SER A 10 10.18 -17.24 -0.79
CA SER A 10 11.19 -17.46 0.25
C SER A 10 12.47 -16.68 -0.07
N VAL A 11 13.03 -16.86 -1.26
CA VAL A 11 14.24 -16.17 -1.71
C VAL A 11 14.06 -14.66 -1.66
N ARG A 12 12.92 -14.15 -2.16
CA ARG A 12 12.65 -12.70 -2.18
C ARG A 12 12.42 -12.13 -0.78
N ARG A 13 11.82 -12.90 0.12
CA ARG A 13 11.64 -12.50 1.53
C ARG A 13 12.95 -12.47 2.29
N ALA A 14 13.84 -13.43 2.06
CA ALA A 14 15.20 -13.42 2.60
C ALA A 14 15.98 -12.16 2.19
N ALA A 15 15.72 -11.64 0.98
CA ALA A 15 16.23 -10.34 0.50
C ALA A 15 15.50 -9.11 1.07
N GLY A 16 14.57 -9.28 2.04
CA GLY A 16 13.90 -8.21 2.76
C GLY A 16 12.61 -7.67 2.13
N PHE A 17 12.06 -8.30 1.09
CA PHE A 17 10.79 -7.87 0.47
C PHE A 17 9.59 -8.46 1.20
N THR A 18 8.53 -7.66 1.46
CA THR A 18 7.30 -8.12 2.14
C THR A 18 6.38 -8.93 1.21
N LEU A 19 6.26 -8.57 -0.07
CA LEU A 19 5.60 -9.27 -1.18
C LEU A 19 4.14 -9.72 -0.98
N SER A 20 3.36 -9.16 -0.05
CA SER A 20 1.98 -9.60 0.23
C SER A 20 1.08 -9.63 -1.01
N ASN A 21 1.09 -8.57 -1.82
CA ASN A 21 0.32 -8.54 -3.06
C ASN A 21 0.88 -9.49 -4.13
N THR A 22 2.21 -9.61 -4.21
CA THR A 22 2.87 -10.54 -5.16
C THR A 22 2.52 -11.98 -4.84
N GLU A 23 2.53 -12.38 -3.56
CA GLU A 23 2.12 -13.70 -3.11
C GLU A 23 0.69 -14.01 -3.52
N TYR A 24 -0.26 -13.11 -3.20
CA TYR A 24 -1.66 -13.27 -3.59
C TYR A 24 -1.80 -13.50 -5.10
N LEU A 25 -1.14 -12.69 -5.91
CA LEU A 25 -1.21 -12.79 -7.37
C LEU A 25 -0.58 -14.08 -7.89
N LEU A 26 0.57 -14.51 -7.36
CA LEU A 26 1.24 -15.74 -7.80
C LEU A 26 0.46 -16.99 -7.40
N ARG A 27 -0.13 -17.03 -6.20
CA ARG A 27 -1.00 -18.14 -5.79
C ARG A 27 -2.24 -18.23 -6.65
N SER A 28 -2.89 -17.09 -6.94
CA SER A 28 -4.04 -17.03 -7.84
C SER A 28 -3.71 -17.51 -9.26
N PHE A 29 -2.55 -17.12 -9.79
CA PHE A 29 -2.09 -17.60 -11.09
C PHE A 29 -1.78 -19.11 -11.06
N ALA A 30 -1.11 -19.59 -10.01
CA ALA A 30 -0.77 -21.01 -9.87
C ALA A 30 -2.04 -21.90 -9.82
N SER A 31 -3.11 -21.43 -9.15
CA SER A 31 -4.41 -22.11 -9.16
C SER A 31 -5.00 -22.11 -10.56
N PHE A 32 -5.06 -20.98 -11.23
CA PHE A 32 -5.59 -20.86 -12.59
C PHE A 32 -4.85 -21.75 -13.61
N ALA A 33 -3.53 -21.84 -13.52
CA ALA A 33 -2.73 -22.73 -14.36
C ALA A 33 -2.95 -24.21 -14.02
N ALA A 34 -3.16 -24.55 -12.73
CA ALA A 34 -3.46 -25.91 -12.30
C ALA A 34 -4.82 -26.38 -12.83
N ASP A 35 -5.84 -25.52 -12.86
CA ASP A 35 -7.16 -25.81 -13.46
C ASP A 35 -7.04 -26.18 -14.95
N GLN A 36 -6.03 -25.62 -15.63
CA GLN A 36 -5.68 -25.95 -17.02
C GLN A 36 -4.65 -27.11 -17.13
N LYS A 37 -4.37 -27.82 -16.04
CA LYS A 37 -3.39 -28.92 -15.95
C LYS A 37 -1.98 -28.55 -16.43
N GLN A 38 -1.60 -27.27 -16.28
CA GLN A 38 -0.30 -26.76 -16.69
C GLN A 38 0.69 -26.79 -15.54
N THR A 39 1.89 -27.30 -15.82
CA THR A 39 3.01 -27.33 -14.88
C THR A 39 4.02 -26.21 -15.13
N HIS A 40 4.03 -25.65 -16.33
CA HIS A 40 4.91 -24.56 -16.76
C HIS A 40 4.12 -23.29 -17.04
N ILE A 41 4.81 -22.16 -17.06
CA ILE A 41 4.22 -20.89 -17.48
C ILE A 41 4.12 -20.88 -19.01
N HIS A 42 2.91 -20.72 -19.53
CA HIS A 42 2.64 -20.47 -20.93
C HIS A 42 2.22 -19.02 -21.12
N THR A 43 2.73 -18.38 -22.14
CA THR A 43 2.45 -16.97 -22.47
C THR A 43 0.95 -16.70 -22.63
N ALA A 44 0.25 -17.56 -23.35
CA ALA A 44 -1.19 -17.44 -23.56
C ALA A 44 -1.96 -17.46 -22.22
N THR A 45 -1.65 -18.41 -21.35
CA THR A 45 -2.27 -18.55 -20.02
C THR A 45 -1.99 -17.35 -19.13
N ALA A 46 -0.76 -16.84 -19.16
CA ALA A 46 -0.38 -15.64 -18.40
C ALA A 46 -1.15 -14.39 -18.84
N ILE A 47 -1.33 -14.23 -20.16
CA ILE A 47 -2.10 -13.14 -20.76
C ILE A 47 -3.58 -13.26 -20.43
N ASP A 48 -4.16 -14.45 -20.59
CA ASP A 48 -5.58 -14.71 -20.29
C ASP A 48 -5.91 -14.43 -18.82
N TRP A 49 -5.14 -15.02 -17.90
CA TRP A 49 -5.34 -14.77 -16.46
C TRP A 49 -5.18 -13.28 -16.10
N ALA A 50 -4.19 -12.60 -16.65
CA ALA A 50 -3.99 -11.18 -16.39
C ALA A 50 -5.13 -10.34 -16.98
N GLY A 51 -5.65 -10.74 -18.16
CA GLY A 51 -6.75 -10.10 -18.88
C GLY A 51 -8.07 -10.07 -18.13
N GLN A 52 -8.31 -11.03 -17.22
CA GLN A 52 -9.53 -11.10 -16.38
C GLN A 52 -9.64 -9.95 -15.36
N ALA A 53 -8.58 -9.18 -15.15
CA ALA A 53 -8.65 -8.04 -14.24
C ALA A 53 -9.49 -6.90 -14.84
N LYS A 54 -10.25 -6.20 -13.97
CA LYS A 54 -11.19 -5.15 -14.38
C LYS A 54 -10.52 -3.94 -15.03
N SER A 55 -9.34 -3.53 -14.56
CA SER A 55 -8.66 -2.33 -15.05
C SER A 55 -7.36 -2.65 -15.77
N VAL A 56 -6.99 -1.83 -16.76
CA VAL A 56 -5.71 -1.96 -17.51
C VAL A 56 -4.50 -1.93 -16.55
N ALA A 57 -4.55 -1.09 -15.51
CA ALA A 57 -3.50 -1.02 -14.49
C ALA A 57 -3.34 -2.35 -13.72
N GLN A 58 -4.46 -2.99 -13.37
CA GLN A 58 -4.43 -4.31 -12.70
C GLN A 58 -3.96 -5.40 -13.66
N ARG A 59 -4.40 -5.39 -14.92
CA ARG A 59 -3.91 -6.32 -15.97
C ARG A 59 -2.40 -6.23 -16.10
N HIS A 60 -1.90 -5.02 -16.23
CA HIS A 60 -0.46 -4.78 -16.28
C HIS A 60 0.28 -5.27 -15.02
N THR A 61 -0.24 -4.99 -13.83
CA THR A 61 0.36 -5.42 -12.57
C THR A 61 0.42 -6.94 -12.47
N ARG A 62 -0.69 -7.63 -12.78
CA ARG A 62 -0.77 -9.10 -12.84
C ARG A 62 0.26 -9.65 -13.81
N HIS A 63 0.26 -9.17 -15.03
CA HIS A 63 1.15 -9.60 -16.09
C HIS A 63 2.63 -9.41 -15.73
N GLN A 64 3.01 -8.22 -15.24
CA GLN A 64 4.37 -7.94 -14.80
C GLN A 64 4.83 -8.84 -13.64
N THR A 65 3.91 -9.23 -12.78
CA THR A 65 4.22 -10.18 -11.70
C THR A 65 4.59 -11.55 -12.26
N ILE A 66 3.84 -12.04 -13.26
CA ILE A 66 4.16 -13.31 -13.91
C ILE A 66 5.44 -13.23 -14.74
N CYS A 67 5.69 -12.14 -15.47
CA CYS A 67 6.94 -11.96 -16.21
C CYS A 67 8.18 -12.08 -15.29
N ARG A 68 8.13 -11.45 -14.10
CA ARG A 68 9.25 -11.56 -13.13
C ARG A 68 9.39 -12.97 -12.56
N PHE A 69 8.29 -13.65 -12.33
CA PHE A 69 8.29 -15.03 -11.86
C PHE A 69 8.80 -15.97 -12.95
N ALA A 70 8.37 -15.80 -14.21
CA ALA A 70 8.86 -16.56 -15.35
C ALA A 70 10.37 -16.39 -15.56
N LEU A 71 10.89 -15.17 -15.43
CA LEU A 71 12.33 -14.91 -15.46
C LEU A 71 13.10 -15.70 -14.40
N TYR A 72 12.55 -15.78 -13.19
CA TYR A 72 13.16 -16.57 -12.11
C TYR A 72 13.17 -18.07 -12.43
N LEU A 73 12.03 -18.61 -12.88
CA LEU A 73 11.90 -20.04 -13.17
C LEU A 73 12.73 -20.49 -14.38
N ARG A 74 12.87 -19.64 -15.40
CA ARG A 74 13.65 -19.97 -16.61
C ARG A 74 15.13 -20.20 -16.36
N VAL A 75 15.64 -19.75 -15.22
CA VAL A 75 17.05 -20.03 -14.82
C VAL A 75 17.24 -21.52 -14.59
N GLU A 76 16.24 -22.20 -14.05
CA GLU A 76 16.29 -23.63 -13.72
C GLU A 76 15.65 -24.50 -14.81
N ASP A 77 14.57 -24.00 -15.45
CA ASP A 77 13.81 -24.76 -16.43
C ASP A 77 13.39 -23.86 -17.63
N SER A 78 14.05 -24.04 -18.76
CA SER A 78 13.82 -23.28 -20.00
C SER A 78 12.45 -23.49 -20.63
N ARG A 79 11.67 -24.50 -20.21
CA ARG A 79 10.30 -24.77 -20.68
C ARG A 79 9.30 -23.70 -20.21
N HIS A 80 9.62 -22.93 -19.19
CA HIS A 80 8.82 -21.78 -18.82
C HIS A 80 8.93 -20.69 -19.91
N GLU A 81 7.82 -20.32 -20.50
CA GLU A 81 7.77 -19.22 -21.47
C GLU A 81 7.88 -17.87 -20.77
N LEU A 82 8.50 -16.91 -21.45
CA LEU A 82 8.60 -15.52 -20.98
C LEU A 82 7.57 -14.66 -21.72
N PRO A 83 6.47 -14.26 -21.07
CA PRO A 83 5.47 -13.39 -21.69
C PRO A 83 6.09 -12.03 -22.10
N PRO A 84 5.66 -11.42 -23.21
CA PRO A 84 6.19 -10.14 -23.70
C PRO A 84 5.92 -9.02 -22.68
N ALA A 85 6.96 -8.32 -22.24
CA ALA A 85 6.94 -7.42 -21.08
C ALA A 85 5.85 -6.32 -21.14
N ASN A 86 5.45 -5.87 -22.33
CA ASN A 86 4.54 -4.72 -22.48
C ASN A 86 3.21 -5.06 -23.17
N HIS A 87 2.70 -6.28 -22.98
CA HIS A 87 1.49 -6.76 -23.67
C HIS A 87 0.26 -5.85 -23.45
N PHE A 88 0.03 -5.36 -22.24
CA PHE A 88 -1.15 -4.54 -21.94
C PHE A 88 -0.96 -3.03 -22.15
N GLY A 89 0.17 -2.58 -22.67
CA GLY A 89 0.41 -1.20 -23.08
C GLY A 89 0.15 -0.14 -22.00
N TYR A 90 0.19 -0.50 -20.71
CA TYR A 90 -0.12 0.41 -19.62
C TYR A 90 0.99 1.42 -19.39
N ARG A 91 0.68 2.71 -19.56
CA ARG A 91 1.54 3.83 -19.14
C ARG A 91 1.03 4.41 -17.84
N LYS A 92 1.85 4.33 -16.80
CA LYS A 92 1.51 4.92 -15.51
C LYS A 92 1.53 6.44 -15.62
N THR A 93 0.35 7.07 -15.69
CA THR A 93 0.21 8.52 -15.56
C THR A 93 0.26 8.90 -14.08
N ARG A 94 1.14 9.84 -13.73
CA ARG A 94 1.17 10.40 -12.38
C ARG A 94 0.02 11.39 -12.25
N ARG A 95 -0.93 11.08 -11.38
CA ARG A 95 -1.99 12.04 -11.04
C ARG A 95 -1.37 13.21 -10.30
N ILE A 96 -1.78 14.43 -10.65
CA ILE A 96 -1.40 15.63 -9.92
C ILE A 96 -2.06 15.52 -8.53
N PRO A 97 -1.28 15.59 -7.42
CA PRO A 97 -1.86 15.53 -6.09
C PRO A 97 -2.71 16.80 -5.84
N ARG A 98 -3.86 16.64 -5.22
CA ARG A 98 -4.65 17.77 -4.73
C ARG A 98 -4.00 18.29 -3.46
N ILE A 99 -3.71 19.57 -3.42
CA ILE A 99 -3.22 20.28 -2.23
C ILE A 99 -4.41 20.98 -1.61
N TYR A 100 -4.74 20.61 -0.38
CA TYR A 100 -5.85 21.21 0.37
C TYR A 100 -5.41 22.55 0.99
N SER A 101 -6.28 23.57 0.92
CA SER A 101 -6.12 24.82 1.64
C SER A 101 -6.36 24.62 3.14
N ARG A 102 -5.99 25.62 3.96
CA ARG A 102 -6.27 25.59 5.41
C ARG A 102 -7.76 25.53 5.69
N ASP A 103 -8.58 26.27 4.94
CA ASP A 103 -10.02 26.30 5.11
C ASP A 103 -10.68 24.98 4.71
N GLU A 104 -10.21 24.35 3.64
CA GLU A 104 -10.66 23.01 3.26
C GLU A 104 -10.33 21.97 4.35
N ILE A 105 -9.12 22.04 4.96
CA ILE A 105 -8.74 21.16 6.06
C ILE A 105 -9.64 21.42 7.28
N ALA A 106 -9.86 22.67 7.65
CA ALA A 106 -10.77 23.04 8.75
C ALA A 106 -12.19 22.52 8.50
N GLY A 107 -12.69 22.68 7.27
CA GLY A 107 -13.99 22.13 6.85
C GLY A 107 -14.05 20.61 6.97
N LEU A 108 -12.99 19.88 6.60
CA LEU A 108 -12.92 18.43 6.76
C LEU A 108 -12.94 18.00 8.23
N VAL A 109 -12.19 18.70 9.11
CA VAL A 109 -12.19 18.44 10.55
C VAL A 109 -13.59 18.67 11.13
N LEU A 110 -14.24 19.79 10.77
CA LEU A 110 -15.60 20.10 11.24
C LEU A 110 -16.61 19.06 10.72
N ALA A 111 -16.51 18.65 9.47
CA ALA A 111 -17.36 17.59 8.94
C ALA A 111 -17.17 16.27 9.67
N ALA A 112 -15.92 15.93 10.03
CA ALA A 112 -15.61 14.72 10.78
C ALA A 112 -16.27 14.71 12.18
N THR A 113 -16.33 15.87 12.88
CA THR A 113 -17.02 15.96 14.18
C THR A 113 -18.53 15.75 14.11
N ARG A 114 -19.11 15.91 12.91
CA ARG A 114 -20.56 15.77 12.65
C ARG A 114 -20.95 14.43 12.05
N LEU A 115 -20.00 13.48 11.95
CA LEU A 115 -20.30 12.15 11.40
C LEU A 115 -21.39 11.47 12.25
N PRO A 116 -22.45 10.95 11.60
CA PRO A 116 -23.47 10.20 12.33
C PRO A 116 -22.87 8.88 12.82
N SER A 117 -22.88 8.66 14.11
CA SER A 117 -22.37 7.45 14.72
C SER A 117 -23.06 7.19 16.04
N SER A 118 -23.36 5.92 16.32
CA SER A 118 -23.78 5.45 17.65
C SER A 118 -22.63 5.48 18.68
N ASP A 119 -21.37 5.47 18.19
CA ASP A 119 -20.17 5.61 19.00
C ASP A 119 -19.68 7.06 18.98
N SER A 120 -19.71 7.71 20.15
CA SER A 120 -19.25 9.09 20.33
C SER A 120 -17.75 9.28 20.09
N LEU A 121 -16.94 8.21 20.11
CA LEU A 121 -15.51 8.27 19.85
C LEU A 121 -15.19 8.38 18.37
N LEU A 122 -16.01 7.81 17.49
CA LEU A 122 -15.73 7.76 16.06
C LEU A 122 -15.55 9.14 15.42
N PRO A 123 -16.46 10.12 15.59
CA PRO A 123 -16.28 11.47 15.07
C PRO A 123 -15.01 12.15 15.60
N LYS A 124 -14.74 12.02 16.91
CA LYS A 124 -13.55 12.58 17.55
C LYS A 124 -12.26 11.97 16.99
N THR A 125 -12.26 10.66 16.78
CA THR A 125 -11.11 9.94 16.22
C THR A 125 -10.80 10.41 14.80
N TYR A 126 -11.82 10.56 13.92
CA TYR A 126 -11.60 11.07 12.57
C TYR A 126 -11.13 12.52 12.55
N ALA A 127 -11.72 13.39 13.39
CA ALA A 127 -11.28 14.77 13.51
C ALA A 127 -9.82 14.87 13.98
N ALA A 128 -9.45 14.11 15.00
CA ALA A 128 -8.08 14.03 15.50
C ALA A 128 -7.10 13.49 14.45
N LEU A 129 -7.49 12.42 13.74
CA LEU A 129 -6.65 11.83 12.68
C LEU A 129 -6.40 12.83 11.53
N ILE A 130 -7.44 13.50 11.03
CA ILE A 130 -7.30 14.51 9.95
C ILE A 130 -6.40 15.64 10.42
N SER A 131 -6.61 16.16 11.63
CA SER A 131 -5.79 17.23 12.21
C SER A 131 -4.33 16.81 12.35
N LEU A 132 -4.09 15.58 12.83
CA LEU A 132 -2.74 15.03 12.98
C LEU A 132 -2.04 14.91 11.62
N LEU A 133 -2.71 14.35 10.60
CA LEU A 133 -2.16 14.21 9.26
C LEU A 133 -1.83 15.58 8.64
N ALA A 134 -2.72 16.55 8.79
CA ALA A 134 -2.54 17.90 8.26
C ALA A 134 -1.37 18.63 8.95
N ALA A 135 -1.25 18.50 10.28
CA ALA A 135 -0.20 19.17 11.05
C ALA A 135 1.20 18.55 10.86
N THR A 136 1.27 17.23 10.62
CA THR A 136 2.54 16.50 10.65
C THR A 136 3.02 16.00 9.28
N GLY A 137 2.13 15.87 8.31
CA GLY A 137 2.43 15.25 7.02
C GLY A 137 2.73 13.75 7.11
N LEU A 138 2.27 13.08 8.16
CA LEU A 138 2.41 11.63 8.30
C LEU A 138 1.64 10.89 7.22
N ARG A 139 2.11 9.69 6.87
CA ARG A 139 1.27 8.74 6.12
C ARG A 139 0.18 8.20 7.02
N ILE A 140 -1.00 7.93 6.47
CA ILE A 140 -2.11 7.37 7.24
C ILE A 140 -1.71 6.10 8.00
N SER A 141 -0.91 5.22 7.38
CA SER A 141 -0.41 4.01 8.04
C SER A 141 0.57 4.31 9.18
N GLU A 142 1.32 5.38 9.13
CA GLU A 142 2.22 5.82 10.20
C GLU A 142 1.38 6.36 11.37
N ALA A 143 0.37 7.19 11.09
CA ALA A 143 -0.53 7.73 12.11
C ALA A 143 -1.33 6.63 12.83
N LEU A 144 -1.85 5.63 12.09
CA LEU A 144 -2.62 4.52 12.66
C LEU A 144 -1.78 3.55 13.53
N HIS A 145 -0.46 3.60 13.44
CA HIS A 145 0.45 2.78 14.26
C HIS A 145 1.12 3.56 15.40
N LEU A 146 0.74 4.83 15.59
CA LEU A 146 1.26 5.62 16.72
C LEU A 146 0.73 5.08 18.06
N LEU A 147 1.62 4.98 19.01
CA LEU A 147 1.31 4.68 20.41
C LEU A 147 1.44 5.96 21.24
N VAL A 148 0.77 6.02 22.37
CA VAL A 148 0.91 7.13 23.33
C VAL A 148 2.37 7.29 23.77
N SER A 149 3.09 6.18 23.91
CA SER A 149 4.53 6.14 24.23
C SER A 149 5.43 6.75 23.13
N ASP A 150 4.91 6.98 21.93
CA ASP A 150 5.66 7.61 20.84
C ASP A 150 5.59 9.15 20.88
N ILE A 151 4.78 9.70 21.78
CA ILE A 151 4.72 11.15 22.04
C ILE A 151 5.87 11.50 22.99
N THR A 152 6.84 12.26 22.48
CA THR A 152 8.02 12.64 23.25
C THR A 152 8.12 14.17 23.36
N PRO A 153 8.90 14.72 24.32
CA PRO A 153 9.13 16.17 24.41
C PRO A 153 9.74 16.76 23.12
N LYS A 154 10.43 15.95 22.35
CA LYS A 154 11.08 16.36 21.08
C LYS A 154 10.15 16.24 19.87
N GLY A 155 8.98 15.60 20.01
CA GLY A 155 8.04 15.35 18.92
C GLY A 155 7.52 13.91 18.88
N LEU A 156 6.99 13.50 17.71
CA LEU A 156 6.44 12.17 17.49
C LEU A 156 7.52 11.23 16.95
N LEU A 157 7.70 10.07 17.61
CA LEU A 157 8.59 9.02 17.16
C LEU A 157 7.86 8.09 16.19
N ILE A 158 8.26 8.08 14.93
CA ILE A 158 7.67 7.21 13.90
C ILE A 158 8.50 5.95 13.75
N ARG A 159 8.00 4.81 14.26
CA ARG A 159 8.73 3.53 14.30
C ARG A 159 8.69 2.76 12.99
N ARG A 160 7.60 2.92 12.18
CA ARG A 160 7.38 2.19 10.93
C ARG A 160 7.36 3.13 9.74
N THR A 161 8.53 3.39 9.18
CA THR A 161 8.67 4.15 7.93
C THR A 161 9.14 3.24 6.80
N LYS A 162 8.87 3.64 5.55
CA LYS A 162 9.56 3.10 4.37
C LYS A 162 10.59 4.14 3.92
N PRO A 163 11.86 3.90 3.98
CA PRO A 163 12.64 2.70 4.36
C PRO A 163 12.66 2.44 5.88
N LYS A 164 13.14 1.27 6.29
CA LYS A 164 13.04 0.64 7.64
C LYS A 164 13.66 1.42 8.83
N SER A 165 14.03 2.67 8.67
CA SER A 165 14.54 3.55 9.72
C SER A 165 13.44 4.40 10.31
N GLY A 166 13.29 4.41 11.64
CA GLY A 166 12.41 5.33 12.36
C GLY A 166 12.82 6.79 12.10
N ARG A 167 11.84 7.70 12.09
CA ARG A 167 12.09 9.15 12.02
C ARG A 167 11.37 9.88 13.15
N VAL A 168 11.96 10.98 13.60
CA VAL A 168 11.31 11.90 14.54
C VAL A 168 10.69 13.05 13.73
N VAL A 169 9.39 13.29 13.92
CA VAL A 169 8.71 14.47 13.38
C VAL A 169 8.70 15.53 14.49
N HIS A 170 9.49 16.58 14.30
CA HIS A 170 9.58 17.68 15.24
C HIS A 170 8.30 18.52 15.19
N ARG A 171 7.88 19.02 16.36
CA ARG A 171 6.82 20.03 16.47
C ARG A 171 7.33 21.32 15.81
N LYS A 172 6.65 21.84 14.78
CA LYS A 172 6.94 23.17 14.27
C LYS A 172 6.65 24.19 15.37
N PRO A 173 7.59 25.08 15.73
CA PRO A 173 7.30 26.19 16.61
C PRO A 173 6.27 27.11 15.90
N GLY A 174 5.13 27.40 16.54
CA GLY A 174 4.14 28.34 16.02
C GLY A 174 2.68 27.91 16.01
N LEU A 175 2.31 26.66 16.39
CA LEU A 175 0.90 26.34 16.74
C LEU A 175 0.75 26.37 18.27
N SER A 176 0.60 27.58 18.82
CA SER A 176 0.06 27.76 20.16
C SER A 176 -1.37 27.20 20.19
N ALA A 177 -1.63 26.29 21.12
CA ALA A 177 -2.98 25.92 21.48
C ALA A 177 -3.74 27.21 21.81
N HIS A 178 -4.92 27.40 21.23
CA HIS A 178 -5.84 28.44 21.71
C HIS A 178 -6.14 28.13 23.18
N PRO A 179 -5.86 29.06 24.11
CA PRO A 179 -6.42 29.00 25.45
C PRO A 179 -7.85 29.53 25.36
N GLY A 180 -8.81 28.75 25.71
CA GLY A 180 -10.20 29.25 25.71
C GLY A 180 -11.24 28.16 25.93
N VAL A 181 -11.24 27.60 27.12
CA VAL A 181 -12.47 27.29 27.87
C VAL A 181 -12.10 27.57 29.30
N GLU A 182 -12.31 28.81 29.71
CA GLU A 182 -12.50 29.14 31.13
C GLU A 182 -13.90 28.71 31.54
N ASP A 183 -13.97 28.10 32.70
CA ASP A 183 -15.19 27.71 33.40
C ASP A 183 -16.09 28.91 33.70
N ALA A 184 -17.38 28.73 33.48
CA ALA A 184 -18.47 29.42 34.16
C ALA A 184 -19.71 28.53 34.14
#